data_4ffb5175f17077cb4d96ac5297b68105
#
_entry.id   4ffb5175f17077cb4d96ac5297b68105
#
_cell.length_a   1.000
_cell.length_b   1.000
_cell.length_c   1.000
_cell.angle_alpha   90.00
_cell.angle_beta   90.00
_cell.angle_gamma   90.00
#
_symmetry.space_group_name_H-M   'P 1'
#
loop_
_entity.id
_entity.type
_entity.pdbx_description
1 polymer ?
#
loop_
_entity_poly.entity_id
_entity_poly.type
_entity_poly.pdbx_seq_one_letter_code
_entity_poly.pdbx_strand_id
1 'polypeptide(L)'
;MFLWGGAIMLIVGLLVLCFPAVSINVMTIVLGILFAVFGIGRIVAAFTASGTPAGWRVLDGLAGILLVLSSVFIFRHVYASTGILLTFISITLGISWIVEGFTTLIEGTGFMNTGWSIFSAIVSIIGGFVLLFWPMSSMQVLIIYLSIMLIIFGIIWIVRGLNMPKVK
;
A
#
# COMPACT_ATOMS: atom_id res chain seq x y z
N MET A 1 -4.71 -14.37 20.23
CA MET A 1 -4.75 -13.42 19.11
C MET A 1 -3.43 -13.36 18.33
N PHE A 2 -2.28 -13.23 18.97
CA PHE A 2 -0.95 -13.13 18.33
C PHE A 2 -0.55 -14.34 17.49
N LEU A 3 -0.86 -15.56 17.90
CA LEU A 3 -0.54 -16.78 17.15
C LEU A 3 -1.26 -16.84 15.79
N TRP A 4 -2.56 -16.53 15.78
CA TRP A 4 -3.34 -16.51 14.55
C TRP A 4 -2.89 -15.39 13.59
N GLY A 5 -2.62 -14.20 14.11
CA GLY A 5 -2.08 -13.09 13.32
C GLY A 5 -0.72 -13.40 12.73
N GLY A 6 0.19 -13.99 13.52
CA GLY A 6 1.51 -14.39 13.05
C GLY A 6 1.46 -15.49 11.99
N ALA A 7 0.58 -16.50 12.16
CA ALA A 7 0.40 -17.57 11.18
C ALA A 7 -0.14 -17.02 9.84
N ILE A 8 -1.13 -16.13 9.89
CA ILE A 8 -1.68 -15.49 8.68
C ILE A 8 -0.59 -14.67 7.97
N MET A 9 0.17 -13.84 8.69
CA MET A 9 1.26 -13.04 8.10
C MET A 9 2.32 -13.91 7.45
N LEU A 10 2.68 -15.02 8.08
CA LEU A 10 3.67 -15.96 7.55
C LEU A 10 3.17 -16.63 6.28
N ILE A 11 1.93 -17.13 6.27
CA ILE A 11 1.32 -17.77 5.09
C ILE A 11 1.21 -16.77 3.94
N VAL A 12 0.70 -15.56 4.20
CA VAL A 12 0.55 -14.51 3.19
C VAL A 12 1.91 -14.09 2.66
N GLY A 13 2.91 -13.87 3.52
CA GLY A 13 4.26 -13.53 3.09
C GLY A 13 4.89 -14.59 2.19
N LEU A 14 4.69 -15.86 2.51
CA LEU A 14 5.18 -17.00 1.71
C LEU A 14 4.47 -17.09 0.36
N LEU A 15 3.15 -16.90 0.31
CA LEU A 15 2.38 -16.87 -0.93
C LEU A 15 2.81 -15.72 -1.85
N VAL A 16 2.99 -14.52 -1.29
CA VAL A 16 3.44 -13.35 -2.05
C VAL A 16 4.86 -13.55 -2.57
N LEU A 17 5.74 -14.18 -1.80
CA LEU A 17 7.11 -14.48 -2.22
C LEU A 17 7.16 -15.51 -3.35
N CYS A 18 6.34 -16.56 -3.25
CA CYS A 18 6.30 -17.63 -4.27
C CYS A 18 5.62 -17.20 -5.57
N PHE A 19 4.60 -16.34 -5.46
CA PHE A 19 3.76 -15.93 -6.60
C PHE A 19 3.56 -14.40 -6.65
N PRO A 20 4.62 -13.61 -6.84
CA PRO A 20 4.51 -12.15 -6.76
C PRO A 20 3.55 -11.57 -7.80
N ALA A 21 3.60 -12.05 -9.05
CA ALA A 21 2.72 -11.57 -10.12
C ALA A 21 1.24 -11.87 -9.85
N VAL A 22 0.93 -13.06 -9.32
CA VAL A 22 -0.43 -13.45 -8.95
C VAL A 22 -0.93 -12.58 -7.80
N SER A 23 -0.10 -12.39 -6.79
CA SER A 23 -0.44 -11.59 -5.60
C SER A 23 -0.77 -10.14 -5.94
N ILE A 24 -0.02 -9.52 -6.87
CA ILE A 24 -0.30 -8.17 -7.35
C ILE A 24 -1.65 -8.11 -8.06
N ASN A 25 -1.94 -9.07 -8.94
CA ASN A 25 -3.21 -9.12 -9.65
C ASN A 25 -4.40 -9.33 -8.68
N VAL A 26 -4.24 -10.18 -7.68
CA VAL A 26 -5.23 -10.38 -6.62
C VAL A 26 -5.47 -9.08 -5.86
N MET A 27 -4.40 -8.34 -5.52
CA MET A 27 -4.51 -7.04 -4.86
C MET A 27 -5.26 -6.02 -5.72
N THR A 28 -5.03 -6.01 -7.03
CA THR A 28 -5.77 -5.18 -7.99
C THR A 28 -7.25 -5.52 -8.04
N ILE A 29 -7.60 -6.81 -8.02
CA ILE A 29 -9.00 -7.27 -7.98
C ILE A 29 -9.67 -6.83 -6.66
N VAL A 30 -9.00 -6.99 -5.53
CA VAL A 30 -9.50 -6.54 -4.23
C VAL A 30 -9.78 -5.04 -4.22
N LEU A 31 -8.87 -4.23 -4.80
CA LEU A 31 -9.10 -2.79 -4.99
C LEU A 31 -10.29 -2.51 -5.89
N GLY A 32 -10.49 -3.29 -6.95
CA GLY A 32 -11.67 -3.20 -7.80
C GLY A 32 -12.97 -3.44 -7.03
N ILE A 33 -13.00 -4.45 -6.15
CA ILE A 33 -14.14 -4.72 -5.26
C ILE A 33 -14.38 -3.55 -4.31
N LEU A 34 -13.32 -3.03 -3.68
CA LEU A 34 -13.43 -1.88 -2.78
C LEU A 34 -13.97 -0.65 -3.50
N PHE A 35 -13.50 -0.38 -4.72
CA PHE A 35 -14.01 0.74 -5.53
C PHE A 35 -15.49 0.57 -5.88
N ALA A 36 -15.95 -0.66 -6.16
CA ALA A 36 -17.35 -0.95 -6.37
C ALA A 36 -18.18 -0.65 -5.11
N VAL A 37 -17.76 -1.19 -3.97
CA VAL A 37 -18.46 -1.03 -2.69
C VAL A 37 -18.51 0.44 -2.26
N PHE A 38 -17.37 1.14 -2.27
CA PHE A 38 -17.32 2.56 -1.92
C PHE A 38 -18.06 3.44 -2.92
N GLY A 39 -17.98 3.11 -4.22
CA GLY A 39 -18.69 3.83 -5.26
C GLY A 39 -20.21 3.73 -5.10
N ILE A 40 -20.73 2.53 -4.86
CA ILE A 40 -22.17 2.31 -4.59
C ILE A 40 -22.56 3.04 -3.29
N GLY A 41 -21.75 2.93 -2.23
CA GLY A 41 -21.99 3.62 -0.96
C GLY A 41 -22.09 5.14 -1.13
N ARG A 42 -21.19 5.76 -1.92
CA ARG A 42 -21.25 7.20 -2.22
C ARG A 42 -22.48 7.59 -3.04
N ILE A 43 -22.86 6.78 -4.03
CA ILE A 43 -24.08 7.01 -4.80
C ILE A 43 -25.31 6.97 -3.86
N VAL A 44 -25.42 5.95 -3.03
CA VAL A 44 -26.52 5.84 -2.04
C VAL A 44 -26.51 7.04 -1.11
N ALA A 45 -25.35 7.44 -0.58
CA ALA A 45 -25.22 8.60 0.31
C ALA A 45 -25.68 9.91 -0.38
N ALA A 46 -25.38 10.10 -1.66
CA ALA A 46 -25.81 11.27 -2.42
C ALA A 46 -27.35 11.40 -2.49
N PHE A 47 -28.07 10.27 -2.49
CA PHE A 47 -29.53 10.26 -2.51
C PHE A 47 -30.16 10.31 -1.12
N THR A 48 -29.53 9.72 -0.10
CA THR A 48 -30.10 9.56 1.25
C THR A 48 -29.69 10.65 2.22
N ALA A 49 -28.58 11.36 1.99
CA ALA A 49 -28.09 12.39 2.92
C ALA A 49 -29.05 13.60 2.97
N SER A 50 -29.92 13.63 3.98
CA SER A 50 -30.77 14.79 4.28
C SER A 50 -29.96 15.79 5.13
N GLY A 51 -29.87 17.05 4.67
CA GLY A 51 -29.18 18.13 5.42
C GLY A 51 -27.81 18.54 4.88
N THR A 52 -27.24 17.83 3.90
CA THR A 52 -26.03 18.28 3.22
C THR A 52 -26.34 19.24 2.07
N PRO A 53 -25.51 20.29 1.84
CA PRO A 53 -25.68 21.20 0.70
C PRO A 53 -25.72 20.43 -0.62
N ALA A 54 -26.56 20.87 -1.55
CA ALA A 54 -26.77 20.19 -2.84
C ALA A 54 -25.47 19.98 -3.62
N GLY A 55 -24.51 20.91 -3.55
CA GLY A 55 -23.22 20.79 -4.20
C GLY A 55 -22.39 19.58 -3.73
N TRP A 56 -22.36 19.29 -2.44
CA TRP A 56 -21.68 18.11 -1.89
C TRP A 56 -22.33 16.80 -2.31
N ARG A 57 -23.65 16.75 -2.36
CA ARG A 57 -24.39 15.57 -2.84
C ARG A 57 -24.08 15.24 -4.30
N VAL A 58 -23.99 16.28 -5.14
CA VAL A 58 -23.60 16.11 -6.56
C VAL A 58 -22.15 15.60 -6.66
N LEU A 59 -21.23 16.15 -5.87
CA LEU A 59 -19.84 15.69 -5.86
C LEU A 59 -19.73 14.24 -5.39
N ASP A 60 -20.45 13.83 -4.35
CA ASP A 60 -20.49 12.44 -3.88
C ASP A 60 -21.07 11.50 -4.94
N GLY A 61 -22.13 11.90 -5.61
CA GLY A 61 -22.72 11.14 -6.71
C GLY A 61 -21.75 10.95 -7.87
N LEU A 62 -21.10 12.04 -8.33
CA LEU A 62 -20.09 11.98 -9.40
C LEU A 62 -18.88 11.11 -8.98
N ALA A 63 -18.36 11.30 -7.78
CA ALA A 63 -17.27 10.48 -7.27
C ALA A 63 -17.66 9.00 -7.18
N GLY A 64 -18.87 8.71 -6.75
CA GLY A 64 -19.41 7.34 -6.72
C GLY A 64 -19.48 6.69 -8.09
N ILE A 65 -20.00 7.43 -9.08
CA ILE A 65 -20.05 6.96 -10.48
C ILE A 65 -18.64 6.69 -11.02
N LEU A 66 -17.68 7.59 -10.79
CA LEU A 66 -16.30 7.41 -11.22
C LEU A 66 -15.65 6.17 -10.59
N LEU A 67 -15.90 5.91 -9.29
CA LEU A 67 -15.39 4.72 -8.62
C LEU A 67 -16.01 3.43 -9.19
N VAL A 68 -17.30 3.42 -9.47
CA VAL A 68 -17.97 2.26 -10.09
C VAL A 68 -17.44 2.02 -11.52
N LEU A 69 -17.29 3.05 -12.32
CA LEU A 69 -16.70 2.93 -13.66
C LEU A 69 -15.26 2.41 -13.59
N SER A 70 -14.47 2.91 -12.65
CA SER A 70 -13.10 2.44 -12.41
C SER A 70 -13.08 0.96 -12.01
N SER A 71 -14.02 0.50 -11.19
CA SER A 71 -14.12 -0.91 -10.81
C SER A 71 -14.43 -1.80 -12.02
N VAL A 72 -15.37 -1.40 -12.87
CA VAL A 72 -15.70 -2.12 -14.11
C VAL A 72 -14.48 -2.20 -15.04
N PHE A 73 -13.72 -1.11 -15.16
CA PHE A 73 -12.48 -1.09 -15.94
C PHE A 73 -11.44 -2.06 -15.39
N ILE A 74 -11.25 -2.08 -14.06
CA ILE A 74 -10.33 -3.00 -13.38
C ILE A 74 -10.71 -4.46 -13.69
N PHE A 75 -11.98 -4.83 -13.56
CA PHE A 75 -12.41 -6.21 -13.81
C PHE A 75 -12.28 -6.63 -15.28
N ARG A 76 -12.44 -5.71 -16.22
CA ARG A 76 -12.26 -6.00 -17.65
C ARG A 76 -10.80 -6.10 -18.09
N HIS A 77 -9.92 -5.34 -17.45
CA HIS A 77 -8.53 -5.18 -17.86
C HIS A 77 -7.57 -5.29 -16.67
N VAL A 78 -7.61 -6.41 -15.93
CA VAL A 78 -6.82 -6.59 -14.69
C VAL A 78 -5.35 -6.29 -14.91
N TYR A 79 -4.73 -6.86 -15.95
CA TYR A 79 -3.28 -6.66 -16.20
C TYR A 79 -2.92 -5.21 -16.52
N ALA A 80 -3.73 -4.54 -17.35
CA ALA A 80 -3.51 -3.12 -17.66
C ALA A 80 -3.72 -2.25 -16.42
N SER A 81 -4.76 -2.52 -15.65
CA SER A 81 -5.05 -1.82 -14.39
C SER A 81 -3.96 -2.03 -13.37
N THR A 82 -3.41 -3.26 -13.26
CA THR A 82 -2.27 -3.55 -12.40
C THR A 82 -1.06 -2.69 -12.77
N GLY A 83 -0.74 -2.59 -14.07
CA GLY A 83 0.36 -1.75 -14.54
C GLY A 83 0.18 -0.27 -14.18
N ILE A 84 -1.02 0.27 -14.38
CA ILE A 84 -1.36 1.66 -14.03
C ILE A 84 -1.23 1.89 -12.52
N LEU A 85 -1.79 0.98 -11.71
CA LEU A 85 -1.72 1.07 -10.25
C LEU A 85 -0.27 1.02 -9.74
N LEU A 86 0.53 0.08 -10.25
CA LEU A 86 1.94 -0.04 -9.87
C LEU A 86 2.73 1.22 -10.23
N THR A 87 2.50 1.77 -11.42
CA THR A 87 3.15 3.01 -11.84
C THR A 87 2.75 4.18 -10.93
N PHE A 88 1.47 4.33 -10.62
CA PHE A 88 0.98 5.37 -9.72
C PHE A 88 1.58 5.25 -8.31
N ILE A 89 1.58 4.04 -7.74
CA ILE A 89 2.17 3.76 -6.42
C ILE A 89 3.67 4.05 -6.45
N SER A 90 4.38 3.62 -7.51
CA SER A 90 5.82 3.84 -7.66
C SER A 90 6.17 5.32 -7.69
N ILE A 91 5.42 6.12 -8.45
CA ILE A 91 5.62 7.56 -8.52
C ILE A 91 5.38 8.20 -7.14
N THR A 92 4.28 7.84 -6.48
CA THR A 92 3.93 8.38 -5.17
C THR A 92 4.99 8.04 -4.11
N LEU A 93 5.43 6.78 -4.05
CA LEU A 93 6.48 6.33 -3.15
C LEU A 93 7.84 6.98 -3.49
N GLY A 94 8.16 7.09 -4.79
CA GLY A 94 9.41 7.71 -5.23
C GLY A 94 9.51 9.17 -4.80
N ILE A 95 8.44 9.94 -4.98
CA ILE A 95 8.38 11.33 -4.50
C ILE A 95 8.49 11.37 -2.98
N SER A 96 7.75 10.51 -2.26
CA SER A 96 7.79 10.46 -0.80
C SER A 96 9.20 10.17 -0.28
N TRP A 97 9.91 9.21 -0.87
CA TRP A 97 11.27 8.87 -0.46
C TRP A 97 12.29 9.98 -0.75
N ILE A 98 12.12 10.70 -1.86
CA ILE A 98 12.96 11.86 -2.15
C ILE A 98 12.75 12.96 -1.11
N VAL A 99 11.47 13.28 -0.80
CA VAL A 99 11.14 14.28 0.22
C VAL A 99 11.67 13.85 1.59
N GLU A 100 11.47 12.58 1.99
CA GLU A 100 12.00 12.03 3.24
C GLU A 100 13.53 12.11 3.31
N GLY A 101 14.21 11.80 2.21
CA GLY A 101 15.66 11.92 2.13
C GLY A 101 16.13 13.37 2.32
N PHE A 102 15.48 14.34 1.71
CA PHE A 102 15.79 15.76 1.92
C PHE A 102 15.49 16.22 3.34
N THR A 103 14.37 15.84 3.93
CA THR A 103 14.04 16.17 5.32
C THR A 103 15.05 15.57 6.29
N THR A 104 15.44 14.32 6.07
CA THR A 104 16.48 13.65 6.88
C THR A 104 17.83 14.34 6.78
N LEU A 105 18.21 14.88 5.62
CA LEU A 105 19.43 15.70 5.49
C LEU A 105 19.36 16.99 6.31
N ILE A 106 18.20 17.64 6.32
CA ILE A 106 18.01 18.91 7.05
C ILE A 106 17.96 18.66 8.56
N GLU A 107 17.23 17.64 9.01
CA GLU A 107 17.07 17.30 10.42
C GLU A 107 18.28 16.59 11.01
N GLY A 108 18.98 15.79 10.23
CA GLY A 108 20.13 14.97 10.66
C GLY A 108 21.37 15.76 11.08
N THR A 109 21.36 17.08 10.88
CA THR A 109 22.45 17.96 11.33
C THR A 109 22.37 18.32 12.82
N GLY A 110 21.29 17.91 13.54
CA GLY A 110 21.01 18.44 14.88
C GLY A 110 21.25 17.52 16.07
N PHE A 111 20.96 16.23 16.05
CA PHE A 111 20.86 15.47 17.31
C PHE A 111 21.29 13.99 17.36
N MET A 112 21.47 13.27 16.26
CA MET A 112 21.88 11.84 16.32
C MET A 112 22.77 11.44 15.15
N ASN A 113 23.93 10.88 15.46
CA ASN A 113 24.85 10.15 14.56
C ASN A 113 24.80 10.63 13.09
N THR A 114 25.33 11.83 12.84
CA THR A 114 25.29 12.54 11.54
C THR A 114 25.64 11.64 10.34
N GLY A 115 26.57 10.69 10.52
CA GLY A 115 26.95 9.76 9.46
C GLY A 115 25.84 8.80 9.04
N TRP A 116 25.07 8.27 9.99
CA TRP A 116 23.95 7.37 9.68
C TRP A 116 22.79 8.11 9.01
N SER A 117 22.49 9.31 9.46
CA SER A 117 21.44 10.16 8.87
C SER A 117 21.77 10.55 7.43
N ILE A 118 23.01 10.94 7.15
CA ILE A 118 23.44 11.26 5.78
C ILE A 118 23.38 10.02 4.89
N PHE A 119 23.85 8.88 5.37
CA PHE A 119 23.79 7.63 4.61
C PHE A 119 22.33 7.24 4.28
N SER A 120 21.45 7.25 5.27
CA SER A 120 20.02 6.91 5.05
C SER A 120 19.33 7.89 4.11
N ALA A 121 19.62 9.17 4.20
CA ALA A 121 19.08 10.19 3.32
C ALA A 121 19.52 10.00 1.86
N ILE A 122 20.80 9.70 1.63
CA ILE A 122 21.31 9.41 0.28
C ILE A 122 20.64 8.16 -0.30
N VAL A 123 20.49 7.09 0.51
CA VAL A 123 19.83 5.85 0.09
C VAL A 123 18.36 6.10 -0.24
N SER A 124 17.65 6.91 0.56
CA SER A 124 16.25 7.28 0.29
C SER A 124 16.10 8.09 -1.00
N ILE A 125 16.95 9.08 -1.22
CA ILE A 125 16.92 9.90 -2.45
C ILE A 125 17.20 9.03 -3.68
N ILE A 126 18.25 8.21 -3.66
CA ILE A 126 18.59 7.32 -4.78
C ILE A 126 17.44 6.31 -5.01
N GLY A 127 16.93 5.69 -3.95
CA GLY A 127 15.81 4.76 -4.02
C GLY A 127 14.56 5.40 -4.61
N GLY A 128 14.25 6.63 -4.23
CA GLY A 128 13.14 7.41 -4.79
C GLY A 128 13.32 7.68 -6.29
N PHE A 129 14.51 8.04 -6.75
CA PHE A 129 14.79 8.20 -8.18
C PHE A 129 14.66 6.88 -8.94
N VAL A 130 15.13 5.76 -8.40
CA VAL A 130 14.97 4.44 -9.01
C VAL A 130 13.50 4.08 -9.16
N LEU A 131 12.66 4.36 -8.16
CA LEU A 131 11.21 4.16 -8.22
C LEU A 131 10.54 4.99 -9.31
N LEU A 132 11.00 6.22 -9.55
CA LEU A 132 10.45 7.11 -10.58
C LEU A 132 10.82 6.67 -12.00
N PHE A 133 12.08 6.27 -12.23
CA PHE A 133 12.57 5.95 -13.58
C PHE A 133 12.28 4.51 -14.02
N TRP A 134 12.19 3.55 -13.06
CA TRP A 134 11.93 2.13 -13.36
C TRP A 134 10.79 1.57 -12.50
N PRO A 135 9.55 2.09 -12.65
CA PRO A 135 8.44 1.74 -11.76
C PRO A 135 8.15 0.24 -11.72
N MET A 136 8.12 -0.43 -12.87
CA MET A 136 7.79 -1.86 -12.95
C MET A 136 8.83 -2.76 -12.26
N SER A 137 10.12 -2.53 -12.51
CA SER A 137 11.21 -3.33 -11.92
C SER A 137 11.34 -3.06 -10.42
N SER A 138 11.22 -1.80 -10.02
CA SER A 138 11.30 -1.39 -8.61
C SER A 138 10.16 -1.96 -7.78
N MET A 139 8.95 -2.05 -8.34
CA MET A 139 7.81 -2.65 -7.66
C MET A 139 8.00 -4.14 -7.40
N GLN A 140 8.59 -4.89 -8.33
CA GLN A 140 8.90 -6.30 -8.10
C GLN A 140 9.85 -6.48 -6.91
N VAL A 141 10.91 -5.67 -6.83
CA VAL A 141 11.86 -5.68 -5.70
C VAL A 141 11.17 -5.30 -4.39
N LEU A 142 10.31 -4.27 -4.39
CA LEU A 142 9.58 -3.86 -3.20
C LEU A 142 8.62 -4.95 -2.70
N ILE A 143 7.95 -5.66 -3.60
CA ILE A 143 7.04 -6.75 -3.24
C ILE A 143 7.80 -7.91 -2.61
N ILE A 144 8.97 -8.27 -3.16
CA ILE A 144 9.84 -9.27 -2.56
C ILE A 144 10.30 -8.82 -1.17
N TYR A 145 10.74 -7.58 -1.03
CA TYR A 145 11.13 -7.00 0.26
C TYR A 145 9.99 -7.04 1.28
N LEU A 146 8.78 -6.60 0.90
CA LEU A 146 7.59 -6.66 1.76
C LEU A 146 7.24 -8.09 2.15
N SER A 147 7.38 -9.07 1.24
CA SER A 147 7.13 -10.49 1.53
C SER A 147 8.08 -11.00 2.61
N ILE A 148 9.37 -10.69 2.49
CA ILE A 148 10.38 -11.07 3.48
C ILE A 148 10.07 -10.43 4.84
N MET A 149 9.71 -9.15 4.86
CA MET A 149 9.32 -8.46 6.09
C MET A 149 8.08 -9.08 6.73
N LEU A 150 7.05 -9.44 5.94
CA LEU A 150 5.87 -10.13 6.43
C LEU A 150 6.21 -11.49 7.06
N ILE A 151 7.11 -12.25 6.46
CA ILE A 151 7.58 -13.52 7.01
C ILE A 151 8.29 -13.30 8.35
N ILE A 152 9.21 -12.35 8.42
CA ILE A 152 9.96 -12.03 9.65
C ILE A 152 9.00 -11.60 10.76
N PHE A 153 8.09 -10.67 10.48
CA PHE A 153 7.08 -10.24 11.46
C PHE A 153 6.15 -11.38 11.87
N GLY A 154 5.74 -12.24 10.92
CA GLY A 154 4.94 -13.42 11.21
C GLY A 154 5.63 -14.35 12.20
N ILE A 155 6.93 -14.63 12.02
CA ILE A 155 7.74 -15.44 12.93
C ILE A 155 7.83 -14.77 14.31
N ILE A 156 8.14 -13.46 14.36
CA ILE A 156 8.24 -12.71 15.61
C ILE A 156 6.91 -12.77 16.40
N TRP A 157 5.78 -12.61 15.73
CA TRP A 157 4.47 -12.66 16.36
C TRP A 157 4.12 -14.05 16.88
N ILE A 158 4.50 -15.11 16.18
CA ILE A 158 4.33 -16.50 16.63
C ILE A 158 5.17 -16.73 17.89
N VAL A 159 6.46 -16.36 17.87
CA VAL A 159 7.36 -16.51 19.01
C VAL A 159 6.86 -15.74 20.23
N ARG A 160 6.40 -14.48 20.02
CA ARG A 160 5.79 -13.69 21.11
C ARG A 160 4.52 -14.35 21.64
N GLY A 161 3.67 -14.87 20.77
CA GLY A 161 2.44 -15.57 21.17
C GLY A 161 2.67 -16.84 21.98
N LEU A 162 3.77 -17.56 21.70
CA LEU A 162 4.17 -18.75 22.46
C LEU A 162 4.74 -18.41 23.83
N ASN A 163 5.45 -17.29 23.96
CA ASN A 163 6.11 -16.86 25.18
C ASN A 163 5.21 -16.02 26.11
N MET A 164 3.97 -15.71 25.72
CA MET A 164 3.04 -15.05 26.63
C MET A 164 2.53 -16.00 27.70
N PRO A 165 2.67 -15.67 29.00
CA PRO A 165 2.08 -16.47 30.07
C PRO A 165 0.56 -16.51 29.87
N LYS A 166 0.01 -17.73 29.86
CA LYS A 166 -1.45 -17.93 29.85
C LYS A 166 -2.01 -17.33 31.13
N VAL A 167 -2.56 -16.13 31.05
CA VAL A 167 -3.35 -15.58 32.14
C VAL A 167 -4.56 -16.50 32.30
N LYS A 168 -4.59 -17.23 33.44
CA LYS A 168 -5.72 -18.06 33.87
C LYS A 168 -6.83 -17.15 34.36
#